data_55539f877325dc741c456e4452bb6bee
#
_entry.id   55539f877325dc741c456e4452bb6bee
#
_cell.length_a   1.000
_cell.length_b   1.000
_cell.length_c   1.000
_cell.angle_alpha   90.00
_cell.angle_beta   90.00
_cell.angle_gamma   90.00
#
_symmetry.space_group_name_H-M   'P 1'
#
loop_
_entity.id
_entity.type
_entity.pdbx_description
1 polymer ?
#
loop_
_entity_poly.entity_id
_entity_poly.type
_entity_poly.pdbx_seq_one_letter_code
_entity_poly.pdbx_strand_id
1 'polypeptide(L)'
;MLNEYQNLEKAASVIDVARPIAINKDFHCVLVTEYIPGKALSWYLKHETRLYERLNGVAGLLRKLHTRTISSYDKKKEFSNFHEILDQLRLEQKTREDFNQLLGKWWYSPLLDRDWGCMLHRDVHPANYIFRKGKPYALDFESSWQHGNPIRDLGILSAELKTYFERQKGGDFKAEPYIGHFLWEYSENEAEFRQITEILPFYMSVGLLRSARLHRSEYRKYLIQEAIACLKAIL
;
A
#
# COMPACT_ATOMS: atom_id res chain seq x y z
N MET A 1 -10.70 7.51 -14.62
CA MET A 1 -11.39 8.80 -14.34
C MET A 1 -12.82 8.66 -13.84
N LEU A 2 -13.81 8.09 -14.54
CA LEU A 2 -15.16 7.92 -13.95
C LEU A 2 -15.10 7.07 -12.69
N ASN A 3 -14.39 5.96 -12.73
CA ASN A 3 -14.15 5.12 -11.54
C ASN A 3 -13.40 5.88 -10.44
N GLU A 4 -12.44 6.71 -10.79
CA GLU A 4 -11.69 7.53 -9.83
C GLU A 4 -12.60 8.57 -9.17
N TYR A 5 -13.43 9.27 -9.95
CA TYR A 5 -14.42 10.21 -9.42
C TYR A 5 -15.34 9.52 -8.40
N GLN A 6 -15.91 8.37 -8.77
CA GLN A 6 -16.79 7.58 -7.88
C GLN A 6 -16.07 7.08 -6.63
N ASN A 7 -14.83 6.62 -6.78
CA ASN A 7 -14.00 6.19 -5.67
C ASN A 7 -13.68 7.35 -4.71
N LEU A 8 -13.36 8.53 -5.27
CA LEU A 8 -13.13 9.75 -4.48
C LEU A 8 -14.40 10.19 -3.74
N GLU A 9 -15.57 10.17 -4.37
CA GLU A 9 -16.84 10.47 -3.69
C GLU A 9 -17.10 9.51 -2.54
N LYS A 10 -16.89 8.21 -2.76
CA LYS A 10 -17.05 7.19 -1.72
C LYS A 10 -16.05 7.39 -0.58
N ALA A 11 -14.77 7.61 -0.90
CA ALA A 11 -13.75 7.88 0.11
C ALA A 11 -14.02 9.17 0.88
N ALA A 12 -14.48 10.24 0.21
CA ALA A 12 -14.82 11.53 0.82
C ALA A 12 -15.94 11.44 1.86
N SER A 13 -16.79 10.42 1.79
CA SER A 13 -17.85 10.20 2.78
C SER A 13 -17.32 9.69 4.13
N VAL A 14 -16.08 9.15 4.16
CA VAL A 14 -15.52 8.49 5.36
C VAL A 14 -14.17 9.05 5.82
N ILE A 15 -13.37 9.60 4.91
CA ILE A 15 -12.05 10.16 5.20
C ILE A 15 -11.84 11.53 4.52
N ASP A 16 -10.76 12.20 4.90
CA ASP A 16 -10.35 13.44 4.23
C ASP A 16 -9.59 13.14 2.94
N VAL A 17 -10.10 13.62 1.83
CA VAL A 17 -9.52 13.48 0.48
C VAL A 17 -9.51 14.83 -0.23
N ALA A 18 -8.76 14.95 -1.32
CA ALA A 18 -8.98 16.02 -2.29
C ALA A 18 -10.33 15.77 -2.98
N ARG A 19 -11.37 16.51 -2.56
CA ARG A 19 -12.75 16.26 -3.02
C ARG A 19 -12.87 16.42 -4.52
N PRO A 20 -13.58 15.52 -5.21
CA PRO A 20 -13.87 15.69 -6.62
C PRO A 20 -14.85 16.86 -6.78
N ILE A 21 -14.54 17.78 -7.71
CA ILE A 21 -15.34 18.98 -8.00
C ILE A 21 -16.14 18.79 -9.28
N ALA A 22 -15.48 18.29 -10.32
CA ALA A 22 -16.10 18.09 -11.62
C ALA A 22 -15.38 17.01 -12.43
N ILE A 23 -16.13 16.37 -13.30
CA ILE A 23 -15.60 15.47 -14.33
C ILE A 23 -16.18 15.88 -15.70
N ASN A 24 -15.34 15.94 -16.71
CA ASN A 24 -15.82 16.12 -18.08
C ASN A 24 -15.98 14.74 -18.73
N LYS A 25 -17.23 14.37 -19.01
CA LYS A 25 -17.58 13.06 -19.59
C LYS A 25 -17.34 13.02 -21.11
N ASP A 26 -17.42 14.16 -21.79
CA ASP A 26 -17.32 14.23 -23.24
C ASP A 26 -15.87 14.08 -23.71
N PHE A 27 -14.93 14.63 -22.94
CA PHE A 27 -13.51 14.49 -23.22
C PHE A 27 -12.83 13.29 -22.54
N HIS A 28 -13.53 12.56 -21.66
CA HIS A 28 -13.04 11.41 -20.87
C HIS A 28 -11.69 11.60 -20.13
N CYS A 29 -11.17 12.84 -20.09
CA CYS A 29 -9.77 13.08 -19.76
C CYS A 29 -9.55 14.10 -18.63
N VAL A 30 -10.60 14.72 -18.06
CA VAL A 30 -10.42 15.78 -17.06
C VAL A 30 -11.22 15.46 -15.79
N LEU A 31 -10.52 15.23 -14.71
CA LEU A 31 -11.05 15.23 -13.35
C LEU A 31 -10.50 16.45 -12.61
N VAL A 32 -11.39 17.27 -12.08
CA VAL A 32 -11.05 18.44 -11.26
C VAL A 32 -11.30 18.10 -9.80
N THR A 33 -10.27 18.26 -8.98
CA THR A 33 -10.33 18.01 -7.52
C THR A 33 -9.96 19.27 -6.75
N GLU A 34 -10.34 19.28 -5.46
CA GLU A 34 -9.92 20.32 -4.54
C GLU A 34 -8.38 20.38 -4.45
N TYR A 35 -7.82 21.58 -4.47
CA TYR A 35 -6.41 21.77 -4.18
C TYR A 35 -6.18 21.78 -2.68
N ILE A 36 -5.35 20.88 -2.19
CA ILE A 36 -4.98 20.79 -0.77
C ILE A 36 -3.62 21.46 -0.56
N PRO A 37 -3.57 22.66 0.02
CA PRO A 37 -2.30 23.32 0.30
C PRO A 37 -1.58 22.63 1.46
N GLY A 38 -0.36 22.12 1.22
CA GLY A 38 0.40 21.41 2.23
C GLY A 38 1.64 20.72 1.68
N LYS A 39 2.27 19.91 2.52
CA LYS A 39 3.43 19.10 2.14
C LYS A 39 3.04 17.63 2.16
N ALA A 40 3.51 16.88 1.16
CA ALA A 40 3.29 15.45 1.08
C ALA A 40 4.11 14.68 2.12
N LEU A 41 3.70 13.45 2.47
CA LEU A 41 4.48 12.56 3.34
C LEU A 41 5.90 12.33 2.81
N SER A 42 6.07 12.29 1.47
CA SER A 42 7.39 12.19 0.84
C SER A 42 8.33 13.35 1.19
N TRP A 43 7.80 14.55 1.41
CA TRP A 43 8.60 15.67 1.91
C TRP A 43 9.06 15.42 3.34
N TYR A 44 8.18 14.93 4.23
CA TYR A 44 8.52 14.63 5.63
C TYR A 44 9.51 13.47 5.74
N LEU A 45 9.41 12.47 4.88
CA LEU A 45 10.40 11.39 4.73
C LEU A 45 11.78 11.97 4.39
N LYS A 46 11.84 12.84 3.38
CA LYS A 46 13.11 13.45 2.93
C LYS A 46 13.80 14.28 4.02
N HIS A 47 13.04 14.92 4.89
CA HIS A 47 13.56 15.82 5.92
C HIS A 47 13.57 15.19 7.32
N GLU A 48 13.13 13.96 7.46
CA GLU A 48 12.97 13.22 8.72
C GLU A 48 12.32 14.07 9.85
N THR A 49 11.40 14.99 9.46
CA THR A 49 10.77 15.94 10.35
C THR A 49 9.40 15.48 10.77
N ARG A 50 9.18 15.25 12.08
CA ARG A 50 7.90 14.83 12.65
C ARG A 50 7.32 13.58 11.97
N LEU A 51 8.17 12.67 11.50
CA LEU A 51 7.73 11.56 10.66
C LEU A 51 6.77 10.62 11.40
N TYR A 52 7.01 10.34 12.68
CA TYR A 52 6.11 9.56 13.51
C TYR A 52 4.70 10.16 13.56
N GLU A 53 4.57 11.46 13.83
CA GLU A 53 3.25 12.14 13.82
C GLU A 53 2.55 12.03 12.46
N ARG A 54 3.31 12.07 11.36
CA ARG A 54 2.74 11.98 10.02
C ARG A 54 2.27 10.56 9.72
N LEU A 55 3.04 9.57 10.15
CA LEU A 55 2.65 8.17 10.02
C LEU A 55 1.41 7.84 10.86
N ASN A 56 1.28 8.40 12.08
CA ASN A 56 0.05 8.29 12.88
C ASN A 56 -1.16 8.84 12.12
N GLY A 57 -1.00 10.00 11.49
CA GLY A 57 -2.07 10.60 10.70
C GLY A 57 -2.51 9.68 9.53
N VAL A 58 -1.55 9.11 8.81
CA VAL A 58 -1.84 8.17 7.70
C VAL A 58 -2.45 6.87 8.22
N ALA A 59 -1.93 6.31 9.31
CA ALA A 59 -2.48 5.12 9.96
C ALA A 59 -3.95 5.32 10.33
N GLY A 60 -4.27 6.41 11.01
CA GLY A 60 -5.64 6.75 11.40
C GLY A 60 -6.57 7.01 10.21
N LEU A 61 -6.04 7.60 9.10
CA LEU A 61 -6.82 7.82 7.88
C LEU A 61 -7.13 6.48 7.19
N LEU A 62 -6.13 5.62 6.99
CA LEU A 62 -6.31 4.30 6.39
C LEU A 62 -7.23 3.43 7.25
N ARG A 63 -7.07 3.45 8.58
CA ARG A 63 -7.96 2.71 9.46
C ARG A 63 -9.42 3.13 9.30
N LYS A 64 -9.70 4.43 9.24
CA LYS A 64 -11.05 4.94 9.00
C LYS A 64 -11.60 4.48 7.65
N LEU A 65 -10.78 4.54 6.58
CA LEU A 65 -11.17 4.05 5.27
C LEU A 65 -11.58 2.57 5.36
N HIS A 66 -10.70 1.73 5.90
CA HIS A 66 -10.88 0.28 5.94
C HIS A 66 -12.05 -0.15 6.82
N THR A 67 -12.19 0.43 8.01
CA THR A 67 -13.25 0.04 8.97
C THR A 67 -14.64 0.58 8.62
N ARG A 68 -14.72 1.65 7.84
CA ARG A 68 -16.00 2.25 7.43
C ARG A 68 -16.48 1.82 6.05
N THR A 69 -15.69 1.02 5.33
CA THR A 69 -16.03 0.53 3.99
C THR A 69 -15.97 -1.00 3.91
N ILE A 70 -16.41 -1.67 4.98
CA ILE A 70 -16.36 -3.14 5.08
C ILE A 70 -17.11 -3.78 3.90
N SER A 71 -16.51 -4.82 3.33
CA SER A 71 -17.05 -5.62 2.24
C SER A 71 -16.52 -7.06 2.32
N SER A 72 -16.89 -7.92 1.40
CA SER A 72 -16.27 -9.24 1.27
C SER A 72 -14.87 -9.14 0.70
N TYR A 73 -13.97 -10.03 1.10
CA TYR A 73 -12.62 -10.14 0.56
C TYR A 73 -12.57 -11.07 -0.64
N ASP A 74 -11.95 -10.64 -1.73
CA ASP A 74 -11.74 -11.46 -2.94
C ASP A 74 -10.29 -11.96 -3.02
N LYS A 75 -10.02 -13.08 -2.34
CA LYS A 75 -8.71 -13.75 -2.35
C LYS A 75 -8.28 -14.15 -3.77
N LYS A 76 -9.20 -14.61 -4.62
CA LYS A 76 -8.87 -15.03 -5.99
C LYS A 76 -8.35 -13.85 -6.82
N LYS A 77 -9.02 -12.72 -6.73
CA LYS A 77 -8.59 -11.50 -7.41
C LYS A 77 -7.26 -10.98 -6.87
N GLU A 78 -7.01 -11.11 -5.57
CA GLU A 78 -5.72 -10.75 -4.96
C GLU A 78 -4.56 -11.52 -5.58
N PHE A 79 -4.68 -12.85 -5.69
CA PHE A 79 -3.66 -13.69 -6.32
C PHE A 79 -3.55 -13.45 -7.82
N SER A 80 -4.67 -13.21 -8.53
CA SER A 80 -4.65 -12.79 -9.93
C SER A 80 -3.83 -11.51 -10.12
N ASN A 81 -4.09 -10.49 -9.30
CA ASN A 81 -3.34 -9.23 -9.32
C ASN A 81 -1.84 -9.45 -9.03
N PHE A 82 -1.51 -10.39 -8.14
CA PHE A 82 -0.10 -10.74 -7.87
C PHE A 82 0.56 -11.34 -9.12
N HIS A 83 -0.09 -12.31 -9.77
CA HIS A 83 0.41 -12.91 -11.00
C HIS A 83 0.55 -11.88 -12.13
N GLU A 84 -0.39 -10.94 -12.28
CA GLU A 84 -0.29 -9.84 -13.25
C GLU A 84 0.99 -9.00 -13.04
N ILE A 85 1.37 -8.73 -11.77
CA ILE A 85 2.62 -8.03 -11.46
C ILE A 85 3.84 -8.85 -11.88
N LEU A 86 3.84 -10.15 -11.59
CA LEU A 86 4.93 -11.05 -11.98
C LEU A 86 5.09 -11.14 -13.51
N ASP A 87 3.99 -11.18 -14.24
CA ASP A 87 3.98 -11.22 -15.70
C ASP A 87 4.56 -9.94 -16.31
N GLN A 88 4.23 -8.78 -15.76
CA GLN A 88 4.78 -7.49 -16.16
C GLN A 88 6.30 -7.38 -15.91
N LEU A 89 6.82 -8.09 -14.92
CA LEU A 89 8.25 -8.12 -14.59
C LEU A 89 9.08 -8.95 -15.57
N ARG A 90 8.47 -9.84 -16.37
CA ARG A 90 9.18 -10.72 -17.30
C ARG A 90 10.38 -11.40 -16.64
N LEU A 91 10.11 -12.10 -15.54
CA LEU A 91 11.15 -12.78 -14.75
C LEU A 91 11.76 -13.95 -15.51
N GLU A 92 13.00 -14.32 -15.16
CA GLU A 92 13.60 -15.58 -15.58
C GLU A 92 12.75 -16.74 -15.07
N GLN A 93 12.72 -17.85 -15.84
CA GLN A 93 11.85 -19.00 -15.56
C GLN A 93 12.02 -19.52 -14.13
N LYS A 94 13.25 -19.73 -13.68
CA LYS A 94 13.53 -20.21 -12.32
C LYS A 94 12.95 -19.28 -11.25
N THR A 95 13.15 -17.99 -11.39
CA THR A 95 12.61 -16.99 -10.44
C THR A 95 11.07 -16.99 -10.45
N ARG A 96 10.47 -17.15 -11.63
CA ARG A 96 9.00 -17.25 -11.75
C ARG A 96 8.46 -18.51 -11.07
N GLU A 97 9.15 -19.64 -11.20
CA GLU A 97 8.81 -20.91 -10.55
C GLU A 97 8.92 -20.79 -9.02
N ASP A 98 9.96 -20.13 -8.50
CA ASP A 98 10.11 -19.85 -7.07
C ASP A 98 8.90 -19.05 -6.53
N PHE A 99 8.48 -18.00 -7.23
CA PHE A 99 7.28 -17.25 -6.85
C PHE A 99 6.02 -18.12 -6.89
N ASN A 100 5.83 -18.94 -7.92
CA ASN A 100 4.66 -19.81 -8.03
C ASN A 100 4.57 -20.81 -6.86
N GLN A 101 5.70 -21.40 -6.45
CA GLN A 101 5.76 -22.29 -5.30
C GLN A 101 5.39 -21.56 -3.99
N LEU A 102 5.97 -20.37 -3.77
CA LEU A 102 5.69 -19.56 -2.57
C LEU A 102 4.22 -19.09 -2.54
N LEU A 103 3.70 -18.62 -3.67
CA LEU A 103 2.30 -18.23 -3.78
C LEU A 103 1.35 -19.41 -3.55
N GLY A 104 1.72 -20.63 -3.98
CA GLY A 104 0.97 -21.83 -3.67
C GLY A 104 0.87 -22.09 -2.17
N LYS A 105 1.94 -21.91 -1.41
CA LYS A 105 1.92 -22.04 0.05
C LYS A 105 1.02 -20.98 0.71
N TRP A 106 1.12 -19.72 0.27
CA TRP A 106 0.25 -18.65 0.73
C TRP A 106 -1.23 -18.86 0.38
N TRP A 107 -1.50 -19.46 -0.78
CA TRP A 107 -2.88 -19.80 -1.19
C TRP A 107 -3.55 -20.76 -0.21
N TYR A 108 -2.83 -21.75 0.30
CA TYR A 108 -3.33 -22.71 1.26
C TYR A 108 -3.15 -22.28 2.73
N SER A 109 -2.57 -21.12 2.99
CA SER A 109 -2.45 -20.57 4.33
C SER A 109 -3.80 -20.03 4.81
N PRO A 110 -4.23 -20.41 6.04
CA PRO A 110 -5.45 -19.87 6.63
C PRO A 110 -5.39 -18.38 6.94
N LEU A 111 -4.20 -17.78 6.93
CA LEU A 111 -4.01 -16.36 7.22
C LEU A 111 -4.75 -15.45 6.22
N LEU A 112 -4.85 -15.89 4.97
CA LEU A 112 -5.54 -15.15 3.89
C LEU A 112 -6.99 -15.61 3.67
N ASP A 113 -7.53 -16.48 4.51
CA ASP A 113 -8.91 -16.96 4.40
C ASP A 113 -9.91 -16.13 5.20
N ARG A 114 -9.42 -15.18 5.99
CA ARG A 114 -10.28 -14.29 6.77
C ARG A 114 -11.01 -13.32 5.83
N ASP A 115 -12.32 -13.18 6.03
CA ASP A 115 -13.14 -12.23 5.26
C ASP A 115 -12.95 -10.79 5.79
N TRP A 116 -11.78 -10.25 5.56
CA TRP A 116 -11.41 -8.87 5.86
C TRP A 116 -11.42 -8.03 4.59
N GLY A 117 -12.58 -7.89 3.97
CA GLY A 117 -12.74 -7.06 2.79
C GLY A 117 -13.05 -5.61 3.14
N CYS A 118 -12.46 -4.68 2.40
CA CYS A 118 -12.76 -3.25 2.50
C CYS A 118 -12.36 -2.51 1.21
N MET A 119 -12.70 -1.22 1.16
CA MET A 119 -12.16 -0.33 0.15
C MET A 119 -10.69 -0.04 0.45
N LEU A 120 -9.81 -0.37 -0.49
CA LEU A 120 -8.40 -0.03 -0.48
C LEU A 120 -8.13 1.26 -1.25
N HIS A 121 -7.12 2.00 -0.82
CA HIS A 121 -6.52 3.04 -1.62
C HIS A 121 -5.72 2.43 -2.79
N ARG A 122 -4.98 1.35 -2.55
CA ARG A 122 -4.10 0.58 -3.46
C ARG A 122 -2.87 1.31 -3.97
N ASP A 123 -2.85 2.63 -3.99
CA ASP A 123 -1.68 3.42 -4.38
C ASP A 123 -1.14 4.22 -3.20
N VAL A 124 -0.77 3.51 -2.14
CA VAL A 124 -0.33 4.05 -0.85
C VAL A 124 1.11 4.55 -0.95
N HIS A 125 1.35 5.42 -1.92
CA HIS A 125 2.65 6.07 -2.12
C HIS A 125 2.76 7.33 -1.24
N PRO A 126 3.91 7.62 -0.63
CA PRO A 126 4.07 8.78 0.25
C PRO A 126 3.73 10.15 -0.38
N ALA A 127 3.74 10.27 -1.71
CA ALA A 127 3.32 11.50 -2.39
C ALA A 127 1.78 11.70 -2.37
N ASN A 128 1.00 10.62 -2.16
CA ASN A 128 -0.45 10.65 -2.18
C ASN A 128 -1.10 11.05 -0.84
N TYR A 129 -0.29 11.43 0.15
CA TYR A 129 -0.76 11.94 1.45
C TYR A 129 -0.25 13.34 1.70
N ILE A 130 -1.13 14.35 1.59
CA ILE A 130 -0.79 15.76 1.84
C ILE A 130 -1.25 16.18 3.24
N PHE A 131 -0.41 16.90 3.95
CA PHE A 131 -0.70 17.41 5.29
C PHE A 131 -1.00 18.90 5.27
N ARG A 132 -2.27 19.24 5.55
CA ARG A 132 -2.75 20.62 5.75
C ARG A 132 -2.97 20.86 7.23
N LYS A 133 -2.20 21.76 7.84
CA LYS A 133 -2.27 22.07 9.29
C LYS A 133 -2.16 20.81 10.18
N GLY A 134 -1.30 19.86 9.79
CA GLY A 134 -1.11 18.60 10.52
C GLY A 134 -2.08 17.48 10.19
N LYS A 135 -3.20 17.74 9.54
CA LYS A 135 -4.22 16.76 9.16
C LYS A 135 -3.90 16.14 7.80
N PRO A 136 -3.90 14.80 7.64
CA PRO A 136 -3.65 14.14 6.37
C PRO A 136 -4.88 14.19 5.46
N TYR A 137 -4.62 14.33 4.17
CA TYR A 137 -5.58 14.19 3.07
C TYR A 137 -5.02 13.17 2.09
N ALA A 138 -5.84 12.19 1.69
CA ALA A 138 -5.47 11.25 0.65
C ALA A 138 -5.82 11.79 -0.74
N LEU A 139 -4.98 11.48 -1.71
CA LEU A 139 -5.11 11.82 -3.13
C LEU A 139 -5.15 10.55 -3.95
N ASP A 140 -5.60 10.65 -5.20
CA ASP A 140 -5.43 9.61 -6.23
C ASP A 140 -6.05 8.25 -5.85
N PHE A 141 -7.36 8.13 -6.08
CA PHE A 141 -8.12 6.89 -5.90
C PHE A 141 -8.36 6.14 -7.22
N GLU A 142 -7.54 6.41 -8.25
CA GLU A 142 -7.67 5.77 -9.57
C GLU A 142 -7.58 4.25 -9.46
N SER A 143 -6.64 3.77 -8.67
CA SER A 143 -6.39 2.34 -8.45
C SER A 143 -7.26 1.68 -7.39
N SER A 144 -8.12 2.43 -6.71
CA SER A 144 -8.91 1.95 -5.57
C SER A 144 -9.75 0.71 -5.89
N TRP A 145 -9.88 -0.16 -4.91
CA TRP A 145 -10.60 -1.42 -5.05
C TRP A 145 -11.43 -1.73 -3.80
N GLN A 146 -12.66 -2.24 -3.98
CA GLN A 146 -13.66 -2.36 -2.92
C GLN A 146 -13.59 -3.67 -2.12
N HIS A 147 -12.89 -4.69 -2.58
CA HIS A 147 -12.89 -6.05 -2.04
C HIS A 147 -11.49 -6.52 -1.63
N GLY A 148 -10.65 -5.60 -1.20
CA GLY A 148 -9.28 -5.91 -0.84
C GLY A 148 -9.07 -6.13 0.65
N ASN A 149 -8.02 -6.86 1.01
CA ASN A 149 -7.59 -6.99 2.39
C ASN A 149 -6.88 -5.70 2.85
N PRO A 150 -7.26 -5.09 3.99
CA PRO A 150 -6.68 -3.83 4.47
C PRO A 150 -5.16 -3.88 4.64
N ILE A 151 -4.59 -5.05 4.93
CA ILE A 151 -3.15 -5.20 5.13
C ILE A 151 -2.38 -4.96 3.83
N ARG A 152 -3.04 -5.01 2.67
CA ARG A 152 -2.41 -4.65 1.40
C ARG A 152 -1.91 -3.20 1.39
N ASP A 153 -2.74 -2.25 1.82
CA ASP A 153 -2.33 -0.85 1.87
C ASP A 153 -1.20 -0.64 2.88
N LEU A 154 -1.25 -1.34 4.02
CA LEU A 154 -0.19 -1.31 5.04
C LEU A 154 1.13 -1.88 4.49
N GLY A 155 1.07 -3.03 3.81
CA GLY A 155 2.24 -3.68 3.23
C GLY A 155 2.90 -2.86 2.11
N ILE A 156 2.09 -2.20 1.27
CA ILE A 156 2.62 -1.31 0.22
C ILE A 156 3.34 -0.12 0.85
N LEU A 157 2.73 0.58 1.82
CA LEU A 157 3.40 1.71 2.49
C LEU A 157 4.66 1.25 3.23
N SER A 158 4.62 0.10 3.89
CA SER A 158 5.80 -0.47 4.56
C SER A 158 6.93 -0.77 3.57
N ALA A 159 6.62 -1.30 2.38
CA ALA A 159 7.60 -1.51 1.32
C ALA A 159 8.17 -0.17 0.79
N GLU A 160 7.34 0.87 0.64
CA GLU A 160 7.78 2.20 0.25
C GLU A 160 8.73 2.83 1.28
N LEU A 161 8.41 2.70 2.58
CA LEU A 161 9.28 3.15 3.67
C LEU A 161 10.62 2.39 3.66
N LYS A 162 10.58 1.06 3.55
CA LYS A 162 11.77 0.21 3.47
C LYS A 162 12.65 0.64 2.31
N THR A 163 12.12 0.68 1.09
CA THR A 163 12.88 1.04 -0.10
C THR A 163 13.41 2.48 -0.07
N TYR A 164 12.69 3.40 0.55
CA TYR A 164 13.15 4.77 0.73
C TYR A 164 14.40 4.84 1.60
N PHE A 165 14.37 4.23 2.79
CA PHE A 165 15.49 4.28 3.73
C PHE A 165 16.69 3.45 3.29
N GLU A 166 16.50 2.30 2.67
CA GLU A 166 17.60 1.47 2.14
C GLU A 166 18.43 2.18 1.07
N ARG A 167 17.83 3.08 0.31
CA ARG A 167 18.56 3.91 -0.67
C ARG A 167 19.39 5.02 -0.03
N GLN A 168 19.22 5.27 1.25
CA GLN A 168 20.00 6.25 2.02
C GLN A 168 21.27 5.57 2.54
N LYS A 169 22.39 6.29 2.56
CA LYS A 169 23.64 5.76 3.13
C LYS A 169 23.44 5.40 4.61
N GLY A 170 23.71 4.14 4.99
CA GLY A 170 23.56 3.64 6.35
C GLY A 170 22.11 3.39 6.76
N GLY A 171 21.21 3.09 5.80
CA GLY A 171 19.77 3.02 6.02
C GLY A 171 19.18 1.65 6.31
N ASP A 172 19.98 0.59 6.36
CA ASP A 172 19.51 -0.80 6.34
C ASP A 172 18.50 -1.17 7.44
N PHE A 173 18.50 -0.48 8.58
CA PHE A 173 17.54 -0.70 9.66
C PHE A 173 16.70 0.53 10.04
N LYS A 174 16.87 1.65 9.34
CA LYS A 174 16.14 2.88 9.67
C LYS A 174 14.63 2.81 9.44
N ALA A 175 14.18 1.95 8.53
CA ALA A 175 12.77 1.83 8.21
C ALA A 175 11.96 1.10 9.30
N GLU A 176 12.57 0.13 9.98
CA GLU A 176 11.87 -0.76 10.91
C GLU A 176 11.14 -0.02 12.05
N PRO A 177 11.75 0.96 12.76
CA PRO A 177 11.04 1.70 13.79
C PRO A 177 9.82 2.46 13.26
N TYR A 178 9.92 3.03 12.06
CA TYR A 178 8.83 3.76 11.43
C TYR A 178 7.71 2.82 10.96
N ILE A 179 8.06 1.67 10.39
CA ILE A 179 7.11 0.64 9.99
C ILE A 179 6.40 0.08 11.22
N GLY A 180 7.13 -0.33 12.25
CA GLY A 180 6.57 -0.86 13.48
C GLY A 180 5.62 0.14 14.15
N HIS A 181 6.01 1.40 14.23
CA HIS A 181 5.17 2.47 14.77
C HIS A 181 3.90 2.69 13.93
N PHE A 182 4.02 2.76 12.60
CA PHE A 182 2.87 2.92 11.70
C PHE A 182 1.86 1.80 11.85
N LEU A 183 2.31 0.53 11.94
CA LEU A 183 1.45 -0.63 12.12
C LEU A 183 0.81 -0.65 13.51
N TRP A 184 1.56 -0.25 14.54
CA TRP A 184 1.03 -0.14 15.90
C TRP A 184 -0.09 0.90 16.00
N GLU A 185 0.12 2.08 15.43
CA GLU A 185 -0.88 3.17 15.41
C GLU A 185 -2.11 2.83 14.55
N TYR A 186 -1.95 1.95 13.57
CA TYR A 186 -3.08 1.41 12.81
C TYR A 186 -3.88 0.41 13.63
N SER A 187 -3.26 -0.38 14.48
CA SER A 187 -3.87 -1.48 15.23
C SER A 187 -4.65 -0.98 16.45
N GLU A 188 -5.77 -1.63 16.79
CA GLU A 188 -6.53 -1.33 18.02
C GLU A 188 -5.87 -1.89 19.28
N ASN A 189 -5.18 -3.02 19.11
CA ASN A 189 -4.60 -3.76 20.21
C ASN A 189 -3.46 -4.68 19.72
N GLU A 190 -2.75 -5.27 20.66
CA GLU A 190 -1.62 -6.16 20.39
C GLU A 190 -2.01 -7.39 19.55
N ALA A 191 -3.20 -7.93 19.77
CA ALA A 191 -3.66 -9.11 19.01
C ALA A 191 -3.85 -8.77 17.51
N GLU A 192 -4.45 -7.62 17.21
CA GLU A 192 -4.58 -7.15 15.83
C GLU A 192 -3.22 -6.82 15.22
N PHE A 193 -2.32 -6.17 15.98
CA PHE A 193 -0.95 -5.90 15.53
C PHE A 193 -0.23 -7.19 15.14
N ARG A 194 -0.30 -8.25 15.96
CA ARG A 194 0.28 -9.55 15.63
C ARG A 194 -0.31 -10.16 14.37
N GLN A 195 -1.64 -10.13 14.24
CA GLN A 195 -2.32 -10.63 13.03
C GLN A 195 -1.90 -9.89 11.76
N ILE A 196 -1.73 -8.57 11.84
CA ILE A 196 -1.25 -7.74 10.73
C ILE A 196 0.18 -8.15 10.36
N THR A 197 1.07 -8.28 11.36
CA THR A 197 2.48 -8.59 11.13
C THR A 197 2.70 -9.99 10.56
N GLU A 198 1.83 -10.95 10.86
CA GLU A 198 1.85 -12.30 10.25
C GLU A 198 1.56 -12.28 8.74
N ILE A 199 0.67 -11.40 8.29
CA ILE A 199 0.25 -11.32 6.88
C ILE A 199 1.07 -10.27 6.10
N LEU A 200 1.62 -9.29 6.80
CA LEU A 200 2.34 -8.15 6.22
C LEU A 200 3.39 -8.55 5.17
N PRO A 201 4.22 -9.60 5.38
CA PRO A 201 5.24 -9.99 4.40
C PRO A 201 4.67 -10.33 3.03
N PHE A 202 3.49 -10.95 2.94
CA PHE A 202 2.82 -11.19 1.66
C PHE A 202 2.55 -9.88 0.90
N TYR A 203 2.01 -8.88 1.58
CA TYR A 203 1.70 -7.60 0.94
C TYR A 203 2.90 -6.68 0.78
N MET A 204 3.91 -6.76 1.63
CA MET A 204 5.19 -6.10 1.39
C MET A 204 5.85 -6.61 0.11
N SER A 205 5.79 -7.93 -0.15
CA SER A 205 6.31 -8.49 -1.41
C SER A 205 5.61 -7.89 -2.64
N VAL A 206 4.29 -7.64 -2.56
CA VAL A 206 3.54 -6.94 -3.62
C VAL A 206 4.09 -5.52 -3.83
N GLY A 207 4.31 -4.75 -2.76
CA GLY A 207 4.86 -3.40 -2.82
C GLY A 207 6.26 -3.37 -3.44
N LEU A 208 7.15 -4.26 -3.00
CA LEU A 208 8.51 -4.40 -3.53
C LEU A 208 8.52 -4.73 -5.03
N LEU A 209 7.65 -5.65 -5.48
CA LEU A 209 7.53 -6.01 -6.90
C LEU A 209 6.94 -4.87 -7.74
N ARG A 210 6.00 -4.10 -7.20
CA ARG A 210 5.50 -2.86 -7.85
C ARG A 210 6.64 -1.87 -8.04
N SER A 211 7.47 -1.65 -7.02
CA SER A 211 8.65 -0.79 -7.10
C SER A 211 9.66 -1.34 -8.11
N ALA A 212 9.90 -2.66 -8.14
CA ALA A 212 10.83 -3.30 -9.07
C ALA A 212 10.50 -3.05 -10.56
N ARG A 213 9.21 -2.82 -10.91
CA ARG A 213 8.81 -2.47 -12.29
C ARG A 213 9.33 -1.10 -12.73
N LEU A 214 9.52 -0.19 -11.79
CA LEU A 214 9.97 1.19 -12.05
C LEU A 214 11.49 1.32 -12.14
N HIS A 215 12.21 0.27 -11.73
CA HIS A 215 13.65 0.28 -11.69
C HIS A 215 14.27 -0.66 -12.74
N ARG A 216 15.51 -0.35 -13.16
CA ARG A 216 16.34 -1.18 -14.03
C ARG A 216 17.63 -1.51 -13.26
N SER A 217 18.37 -2.54 -13.72
CA SER A 217 19.68 -2.92 -13.17
C SER A 217 19.63 -3.71 -11.83
N GLU A 218 20.72 -3.64 -11.08
CA GLU A 218 20.94 -4.40 -9.84
C GLU A 218 19.89 -4.09 -8.75
N TYR A 219 19.41 -2.85 -8.64
CA TYR A 219 18.39 -2.51 -7.66
C TYR A 219 17.05 -3.23 -7.91
N ARG A 220 16.68 -3.45 -9.18
CA ARG A 220 15.52 -4.28 -9.52
C ARG A 220 15.70 -5.72 -9.04
N LYS A 221 16.89 -6.30 -9.25
CA LYS A 221 17.19 -7.67 -8.79
C LYS A 221 17.10 -7.76 -7.27
N TYR A 222 17.65 -6.77 -6.57
CA TYR A 222 17.57 -6.67 -5.13
C TYR A 222 16.11 -6.66 -4.65
N LEU A 223 15.24 -5.80 -5.20
CA LEU A 223 13.82 -5.74 -4.83
C LEU A 223 13.08 -7.05 -5.08
N ILE A 224 13.42 -7.78 -6.15
CA ILE A 224 12.84 -9.09 -6.42
C ILE A 224 13.29 -10.11 -5.37
N GLN A 225 14.55 -10.09 -4.96
CA GLN A 225 15.07 -10.98 -3.91
C GLN A 225 14.44 -10.68 -2.55
N GLU A 226 14.30 -9.40 -2.19
CA GLU A 226 13.59 -8.99 -0.98
C GLU A 226 12.11 -9.43 -0.99
N ALA A 227 11.44 -9.34 -2.13
CA ALA A 227 10.07 -9.84 -2.26
C ALA A 227 9.98 -11.36 -2.03
N ILE A 228 10.94 -12.13 -2.53
CA ILE A 228 11.04 -13.58 -2.25
C ILE A 228 11.31 -13.81 -0.76
N ALA A 229 12.20 -13.04 -0.15
CA ALA A 229 12.51 -13.16 1.29
C ALA A 229 11.26 -12.88 2.14
N CYS A 230 10.48 -11.86 1.81
CA CYS A 230 9.19 -11.59 2.46
C CYS A 230 8.23 -12.78 2.35
N LEU A 231 8.08 -13.38 1.17
CA LEU A 231 7.18 -14.53 1.01
C LEU A 231 7.64 -15.78 1.78
N LYS A 232 8.94 -15.91 2.07
CA LYS A 232 9.51 -17.00 2.85
C LYS A 232 9.37 -16.82 4.37
N ALA A 233 9.03 -15.64 4.85
CA ALA A 233 9.04 -15.32 6.29
C ALA A 233 8.05 -16.12 7.14
N ILE A 234 7.11 -16.86 6.54
CA ILE A 234 6.07 -17.67 7.22
C ILE A 234 6.30 -19.17 7.04
N LEU A 235 7.37 -19.53 6.37
CA LEU A 235 7.72 -20.90 6.05
C LEU A 235 8.86 -21.33 6.92
#